data_036334299d18dd653ff187bfe52b2c87
#
_entry.id   036334299d18dd653ff187bfe52b2c87
#
_cell.length_a   1.000
_cell.length_b   1.000
_cell.length_c   1.000
_cell.angle_alpha   90.00
_cell.angle_beta   90.00
_cell.angle_gamma   90.00
#
_symmetry.space_group_name_H-M   'P 1'
#
loop_
_entity.id
_entity.type
_entity.pdbx_description
1 polymer ?
#
loop_
_entity_poly.entity_id
_entity_poly.type
_entity_poly.pdbx_seq_one_letter_code
_entity_poly.pdbx_strand_id
1 'polypeptide(L)'
;MRKKTITVNDKMQKNYKYTLTESMGKNFDPAFKPELTPKQMLALGVFGGHYMTDCKKEFPKDWFARAKMNPEKHDDSLNYFQKHASQPLKVWQQKGWINKKHDPRGWFQWYCRYYMGRRLPEEDTRQIKRWKAIQRHVAQIKKNCKKKDMTCRPRQRQVLLHWAYDARKI
;
A
#
# COMPACT_ATOMS: atom_id res chain seq x y z
N MET A 1 -11.18 18.44 -14.66
CA MET A 1 -9.76 18.32 -14.29
C MET A 1 -8.89 18.12 -15.54
N ARG A 2 -7.75 18.78 -15.58
CA ARG A 2 -6.80 18.60 -16.70
C ARG A 2 -6.09 17.25 -16.55
N LYS A 3 -6.20 16.37 -17.54
CA LYS A 3 -5.50 15.08 -17.56
C LYS A 3 -3.99 15.30 -17.52
N LYS A 4 -3.30 14.60 -16.65
CA LYS A 4 -1.84 14.66 -16.51
C LYS A 4 -1.25 13.27 -16.78
N THR A 5 -0.25 13.22 -17.67
CA THR A 5 0.50 11.98 -17.92
C THR A 5 1.77 11.95 -17.06
N ILE A 6 1.99 10.81 -16.41
CA ILE A 6 3.19 10.53 -15.64
C ILE A 6 4.05 9.52 -16.43
N THR A 7 5.33 9.80 -16.54
CA THR A 7 6.31 8.88 -17.13
C THR A 7 7.23 8.36 -16.02
N VAL A 8 7.35 7.05 -15.93
CA VAL A 8 8.16 6.36 -14.92
C VAL A 8 9.40 5.79 -15.56
N ASN A 9 10.57 6.15 -15.02
CA ASN A 9 11.87 5.59 -15.37
C ASN A 9 12.64 5.32 -14.09
N ASP A 10 12.60 4.07 -13.64
CA ASP A 10 13.31 3.63 -12.44
C ASP A 10 13.94 2.23 -12.65
N LYS A 11 14.41 1.60 -11.58
CA LYS A 11 15.03 0.28 -11.65
C LYS A 11 14.08 -0.82 -12.14
N MET A 12 12.78 -0.66 -11.94
CA MET A 12 11.77 -1.69 -12.21
C MET A 12 10.90 -1.41 -13.44
N GLN A 13 10.77 -0.14 -13.84
CA GLN A 13 9.98 0.23 -15.02
C GLN A 13 10.71 1.27 -15.86
N LYS A 14 10.80 1.03 -17.16
CA LYS A 14 11.37 1.93 -18.14
C LYS A 14 10.29 2.43 -19.09
N ASN A 15 10.19 3.76 -19.25
CA ASN A 15 9.21 4.41 -20.12
C ASN A 15 7.75 3.99 -19.87
N TYR A 16 7.43 3.60 -18.64
CA TYR A 16 6.06 3.33 -18.27
C TYR A 16 5.28 4.65 -18.15
N LYS A 17 4.17 4.73 -18.85
CA LYS A 17 3.31 5.93 -18.86
C LYS A 17 1.93 5.60 -18.36
N TYR A 18 1.38 6.46 -17.54
CA TYR A 18 -0.02 6.40 -17.15
C TYR A 18 -0.61 7.80 -17.01
N THR A 19 -1.93 7.88 -17.13
CA THR A 19 -2.65 9.15 -17.08
C THR A 19 -3.46 9.23 -15.81
N LEU A 20 -3.39 10.38 -15.14
CA LEU A 20 -4.26 10.71 -14.02
C LEU A 20 -5.56 11.28 -14.59
N THR A 21 -6.66 10.56 -14.40
CA THR A 21 -8.00 10.92 -14.89
C THR A 21 -8.90 11.45 -13.80
N GLU A 22 -8.52 11.20 -12.52
CA GLU A 22 -9.24 11.65 -11.35
C GLU A 22 -8.40 12.56 -10.48
N SER A 23 -9.03 13.39 -9.69
CA SER A 23 -8.36 14.18 -8.66
C SER A 23 -7.86 13.28 -7.53
N MET A 24 -6.73 13.64 -6.94
CA MET A 24 -6.12 12.88 -5.84
C MET A 24 -7.10 12.62 -4.71
N GLY A 25 -7.26 11.35 -4.33
CA GLY A 25 -8.13 10.94 -3.23
C GLY A 25 -9.62 11.05 -3.51
N LYS A 26 -10.03 11.18 -4.78
CA LYS A 26 -11.42 11.35 -5.19
C LYS A 26 -11.89 10.26 -6.13
N ASN A 27 -13.21 10.10 -6.21
CA ASN A 27 -13.89 9.24 -7.17
C ASN A 27 -13.39 7.78 -7.15
N PHE A 28 -13.21 7.23 -5.95
CA PHE A 28 -12.88 5.82 -5.77
C PHE A 28 -14.08 4.95 -6.14
N ASP A 29 -13.79 3.72 -6.58
CA ASP A 29 -14.81 2.68 -6.71
C ASP A 29 -15.58 2.58 -5.37
N PRO A 30 -16.93 2.58 -5.38
CA PRO A 30 -17.72 2.50 -4.15
C PRO A 30 -17.40 1.28 -3.27
N ALA A 31 -16.86 0.23 -3.87
CA ALA A 31 -16.44 -0.98 -3.16
C ALA A 31 -15.07 -0.83 -2.48
N PHE A 32 -14.30 0.20 -2.81
CA PHE A 32 -12.96 0.45 -2.24
C PHE A 32 -13.00 1.62 -1.26
N LYS A 33 -12.96 1.29 0.03
CA LYS A 33 -13.04 2.26 1.13
C LYS A 33 -11.82 2.12 2.05
N PRO A 34 -10.61 2.48 1.58
CA PRO A 34 -9.42 2.42 2.42
C PRO A 34 -9.54 3.38 3.61
N GLU A 35 -9.06 2.95 4.76
CA GLU A 35 -9.11 3.73 6.00
C GLU A 35 -7.87 4.61 6.19
N LEU A 36 -6.79 4.32 5.47
CA LEU A 36 -5.54 5.05 5.51
C LEU A 36 -5.16 5.55 4.12
N THR A 37 -4.66 6.77 4.03
CA THR A 37 -4.02 7.28 2.82
C THR A 37 -2.61 6.72 2.68
N PRO A 38 -2.01 6.73 1.47
CA PRO A 38 -0.60 6.35 1.32
C PRO A 38 0.34 7.14 2.24
N LYS A 39 0.12 8.43 2.38
CA LYS A 39 0.88 9.29 3.30
C LYS A 39 0.80 8.81 4.75
N GLN A 40 -0.41 8.48 5.21
CA GLN A 40 -0.61 7.96 6.57
C GLN A 40 0.06 6.60 6.78
N MET A 41 -0.03 5.70 5.80
CA MET A 41 0.64 4.40 5.86
C MET A 41 2.16 4.56 6.01
N LEU A 42 2.76 5.41 5.19
CA LEU A 42 4.19 5.69 5.25
C LEU A 42 4.61 6.30 6.60
N ALA A 43 3.81 7.20 7.15
CA ALA A 43 4.09 7.82 8.44
C ALA A 43 3.96 6.86 9.62
N LEU A 44 2.99 5.93 9.56
CA LEU A 44 2.83 4.89 10.58
C LEU A 44 3.98 3.88 10.58
N GLY A 45 4.46 3.53 9.42
CA GLY A 45 5.50 2.52 9.22
C GLY A 45 4.95 1.22 8.68
N VAL A 46 5.27 0.94 7.42
CA VAL A 46 4.87 -0.26 6.69
C VAL A 46 6.06 -0.82 5.92
N PHE A 47 6.03 -2.12 5.63
CA PHE A 47 7.02 -2.81 4.80
C PHE A 47 8.48 -2.63 5.29
N GLY A 48 8.69 -2.49 6.59
CA GLY A 48 10.03 -2.32 7.17
C GLY A 48 10.75 -1.06 6.70
N GLY A 49 10.04 -0.07 6.18
CA GLY A 49 10.61 1.18 5.71
C GLY A 49 11.44 1.10 4.43
N HIS A 50 11.65 -0.09 3.88
CA HIS A 50 12.51 -0.29 2.69
C HIS A 50 11.75 -0.13 1.37
N TYR A 51 10.49 -0.43 1.38
CA TYR A 51 9.63 -0.42 0.19
C TYR A 51 9.50 1.00 -0.39
N MET A 52 9.65 1.12 -1.71
CA MET A 52 9.49 2.38 -2.48
C MET A 52 10.51 3.50 -2.16
N THR A 53 11.61 3.18 -1.51
CA THR A 53 12.64 4.17 -1.17
C THR A 53 13.38 4.72 -2.40
N ASP A 54 13.41 3.97 -3.50
CA ASP A 54 14.10 4.31 -4.75
C ASP A 54 13.20 4.89 -5.84
N CYS A 55 11.92 5.14 -5.54
CA CYS A 55 10.96 5.68 -6.51
C CYS A 55 10.15 6.88 -5.99
N LYS A 56 10.66 7.58 -4.99
CA LYS A 56 9.96 8.70 -4.34
C LYS A 56 9.61 9.85 -5.28
N LYS A 57 10.41 10.07 -6.32
CA LYS A 57 10.22 11.18 -7.27
C LYS A 57 8.89 11.12 -8.03
N GLU A 58 8.31 9.93 -8.16
CA GLU A 58 7.03 9.74 -8.84
C GLU A 58 5.86 10.31 -8.03
N PHE A 59 5.99 10.36 -6.71
CA PHE A 59 4.90 10.67 -5.79
C PHE A 59 5.06 12.05 -5.13
N PRO A 60 3.99 12.62 -4.55
CA PRO A 60 4.08 13.90 -3.85
C PRO A 60 5.14 13.89 -2.74
N LYS A 61 5.97 14.93 -2.69
CA LYS A 61 7.06 15.05 -1.69
C LYS A 61 6.56 14.97 -0.25
N ASP A 62 5.40 15.54 0.02
CA ASP A 62 4.84 15.59 1.36
C ASP A 62 4.43 14.21 1.91
N TRP A 63 4.24 13.21 1.02
CA TRP A 63 4.00 11.83 1.47
C TRP A 63 5.17 11.25 2.26
N PHE A 64 6.38 11.74 2.00
CA PHE A 64 7.62 11.22 2.61
C PHE A 64 8.13 12.10 3.78
N ALA A 65 7.47 13.22 4.07
CA ALA A 65 7.92 14.15 5.10
C ALA A 65 8.04 13.51 6.50
N ARG A 66 7.14 12.56 6.83
CA ARG A 66 7.14 11.82 8.09
C ARG A 66 7.25 10.31 7.89
N ALA A 67 7.58 9.88 6.68
CA ALA A 67 7.69 8.46 6.35
C ALA A 67 8.84 7.80 7.14
N LYS A 68 8.56 6.63 7.69
CA LYS A 68 9.57 5.80 8.33
C LYS A 68 10.24 4.95 7.26
N MET A 69 11.46 5.31 6.87
CA MET A 69 12.15 4.72 5.72
C MET A 69 13.57 4.28 6.08
N ASN A 70 13.98 3.16 5.52
CA ASN A 70 15.36 2.68 5.51
C ASN A 70 15.73 2.26 4.09
N PRO A 71 16.51 3.08 3.34
CA PRO A 71 16.90 2.77 1.95
C PRO A 71 17.84 1.57 1.83
N GLU A 72 18.54 1.23 2.90
CA GLU A 72 19.58 0.19 2.87
C GLU A 72 19.02 -1.21 3.08
N LYS A 73 18.05 -1.37 3.96
CA LYS A 73 17.49 -2.67 4.33
C LYS A 73 16.06 -2.58 4.85
N HIS A 74 15.36 -3.72 4.78
CA HIS A 74 14.11 -3.92 5.51
C HIS A 74 14.37 -3.94 7.03
N ASP A 75 13.64 -3.12 7.76
CA ASP A 75 13.79 -2.97 9.22
C ASP A 75 12.42 -3.01 9.89
N ASP A 76 12.09 -4.17 10.48
CA ASP A 76 10.80 -4.38 11.13
C ASP A 76 10.56 -3.46 12.33
N SER A 77 11.62 -2.89 12.94
CA SER A 77 11.47 -1.91 14.00
C SER A 77 10.80 -0.62 13.55
N LEU A 78 10.82 -0.33 12.25
CA LEU A 78 10.14 0.82 11.64
C LEU A 78 8.65 0.56 11.42
N ASN A 79 8.20 -0.69 11.40
CA ASN A 79 6.78 -1.02 11.35
C ASN A 79 6.08 -0.55 12.61
N TYR A 80 4.87 -0.02 12.47
CA TYR A 80 4.11 0.52 13.61
C TYR A 80 4.01 -0.47 14.78
N PHE A 81 3.68 -1.74 14.50
CA PHE A 81 3.61 -2.80 15.51
C PHE A 81 4.93 -3.54 15.72
N GLN A 82 6.00 -3.12 15.06
CA GLN A 82 7.34 -3.70 15.17
C GLN A 82 7.38 -5.21 14.91
N LYS A 83 6.51 -5.69 14.02
CA LYS A 83 6.41 -7.09 13.63
C LYS A 83 6.67 -7.27 12.15
N HIS A 84 7.31 -8.37 11.80
CA HIS A 84 7.44 -8.80 10.41
C HIS A 84 6.07 -9.26 9.88
N ALA A 85 5.61 -8.66 8.80
CA ALA A 85 4.24 -8.89 8.31
C ALA A 85 4.13 -8.92 6.78
N SER A 86 5.25 -8.88 6.06
CA SER A 86 5.28 -8.95 4.61
C SER A 86 6.28 -9.99 4.13
N GLN A 87 5.94 -10.69 3.04
CA GLN A 87 6.87 -11.58 2.37
C GLN A 87 7.74 -10.80 1.38
N PRO A 88 8.93 -11.33 0.99
CA PRO A 88 9.76 -10.70 -0.03
C PRO A 88 9.04 -10.55 -1.37
N LEU A 89 9.39 -9.52 -2.14
CA LEU A 89 8.82 -9.26 -3.46
C LEU A 89 8.91 -10.48 -4.40
N LYS A 90 10.00 -11.22 -4.33
CA LYS A 90 10.20 -12.45 -5.11
C LYS A 90 9.08 -13.47 -4.87
N VAL A 91 8.64 -13.62 -3.62
CA VAL A 91 7.53 -14.51 -3.27
C VAL A 91 6.22 -14.01 -3.86
N TRP A 92 5.96 -12.70 -3.82
CA TRP A 92 4.78 -12.11 -4.44
C TRP A 92 4.75 -12.35 -5.95
N GLN A 93 5.91 -12.23 -6.61
CA GLN A 93 6.05 -12.51 -8.04
C GLN A 93 5.76 -13.97 -8.36
N GLN A 94 6.31 -14.91 -7.58
CA GLN A 94 6.11 -16.35 -7.77
C GLN A 94 4.65 -16.77 -7.59
N LYS A 95 3.92 -16.12 -6.69
CA LYS A 95 2.50 -16.41 -6.44
C LYS A 95 1.55 -15.72 -7.43
N GLY A 96 2.08 -14.98 -8.41
CA GLY A 96 1.26 -14.29 -9.40
C GLY A 96 0.48 -13.08 -8.86
N TRP A 97 0.87 -12.55 -7.70
CA TRP A 97 0.20 -11.41 -7.09
C TRP A 97 0.60 -10.07 -7.73
N ILE A 98 1.70 -10.06 -8.48
CA ILE A 98 2.29 -8.86 -9.07
C ILE A 98 1.90 -8.74 -10.54
N ASN A 99 1.33 -7.61 -10.91
CA ASN A 99 1.21 -7.20 -12.31
C ASN A 99 2.49 -6.48 -12.72
N LYS A 100 3.41 -7.21 -13.36
CA LYS A 100 4.73 -6.67 -13.75
C LYS A 100 4.65 -5.50 -14.73
N LYS A 101 3.60 -5.44 -15.55
CA LYS A 101 3.41 -4.37 -16.53
C LYS A 101 3.04 -3.06 -15.85
N HIS A 102 2.10 -3.09 -14.91
CA HIS A 102 1.55 -1.88 -14.31
C HIS A 102 2.16 -1.52 -12.97
N ASP A 103 2.27 -2.49 -12.05
CA ASP A 103 2.71 -2.24 -10.68
C ASP A 103 3.68 -3.33 -10.20
N PRO A 104 4.94 -3.29 -10.68
CA PRO A 104 5.93 -4.34 -10.38
C PRO A 104 6.28 -4.44 -8.89
N ARG A 105 5.96 -3.41 -8.10
CA ARG A 105 6.21 -3.39 -6.65
C ARG A 105 5.02 -3.89 -5.84
N GLY A 106 3.89 -4.20 -6.46
CA GLY A 106 2.73 -4.81 -5.81
C GLY A 106 1.61 -3.87 -5.44
N TRP A 107 0.73 -4.34 -4.55
CA TRP A 107 -0.53 -3.69 -4.23
C TRP A 107 -0.36 -2.25 -3.73
N PHE A 108 0.62 -1.98 -2.87
CA PHE A 108 0.81 -0.62 -2.34
C PHE A 108 1.19 0.38 -3.43
N GLN A 109 2.03 -0.03 -4.41
CA GLN A 109 2.33 0.81 -5.57
C GLN A 109 1.05 1.08 -6.39
N TRP A 110 0.25 0.04 -6.62
CA TRP A 110 -1.06 0.21 -7.26
C TRP A 110 -1.90 1.23 -6.48
N TYR A 111 -2.00 1.09 -5.16
CA TYR A 111 -2.80 2.00 -4.33
C TYR A 111 -2.31 3.44 -4.40
N CYS A 112 -1.01 3.67 -4.34
CA CYS A 112 -0.44 5.01 -4.49
C CYS A 112 -0.85 5.66 -5.81
N ARG A 113 -0.76 4.92 -6.92
CA ARG A 113 -1.12 5.40 -8.25
C ARG A 113 -2.63 5.59 -8.40
N TYR A 114 -3.41 4.66 -7.88
CA TYR A 114 -4.87 4.79 -7.83
C TYR A 114 -5.30 6.02 -7.02
N TYR A 115 -4.70 6.22 -5.87
CA TYR A 115 -4.97 7.38 -5.01
C TYR A 115 -4.66 8.70 -5.71
N MET A 116 -3.57 8.76 -6.48
CA MET A 116 -3.23 9.94 -7.29
C MET A 116 -4.22 10.20 -8.43
N GLY A 117 -4.97 9.21 -8.87
CA GLY A 117 -6.00 9.37 -9.89
C GLY A 117 -5.85 8.50 -11.15
N ARG A 118 -4.93 7.52 -11.17
CA ARG A 118 -4.88 6.52 -12.25
C ARG A 118 -6.07 5.57 -12.15
N ARG A 119 -6.66 5.24 -13.31
CA ARG A 119 -7.73 4.24 -13.39
C ARG A 119 -7.44 3.23 -14.49
N LEU A 120 -7.38 1.95 -14.09
CA LEU A 120 -7.16 0.79 -14.96
C LEU A 120 -8.26 -0.22 -14.62
N PRO A 121 -9.40 -0.24 -15.34
CA PRO A 121 -10.59 -0.95 -14.88
C PRO A 121 -10.38 -2.40 -14.46
N GLU A 122 -9.70 -3.21 -15.25
CA GLU A 122 -9.47 -4.63 -14.95
C GLU A 122 -8.51 -4.80 -13.75
N GLU A 123 -7.39 -4.07 -13.75
CA GLU A 123 -6.41 -4.15 -12.66
C GLU A 123 -6.96 -3.59 -11.37
N ASP A 124 -7.73 -2.50 -11.43
CA ASP A 124 -8.36 -1.91 -10.25
C ASP A 124 -9.34 -2.90 -9.63
N THR A 125 -10.17 -3.56 -10.44
CA THR A 125 -11.10 -4.61 -9.96
C THR A 125 -10.35 -5.75 -9.28
N ARG A 126 -9.26 -6.23 -9.87
CA ARG A 126 -8.41 -7.29 -9.31
C ARG A 126 -7.82 -6.89 -7.96
N GLN A 127 -7.25 -5.70 -7.87
CA GLN A 127 -6.59 -5.21 -6.67
C GLN A 127 -7.57 -4.88 -5.55
N ILE A 128 -8.74 -4.36 -5.88
CA ILE A 128 -9.82 -4.12 -4.91
C ILE A 128 -10.35 -5.44 -4.34
N LYS A 129 -10.49 -6.46 -5.17
CA LYS A 129 -10.88 -7.82 -4.72
C LYS A 129 -9.87 -8.38 -3.72
N ARG A 130 -8.58 -8.23 -3.98
CA ARG A 130 -7.53 -8.65 -3.05
C ARG A 130 -7.59 -7.88 -1.74
N TRP A 131 -7.78 -6.56 -1.82
CA TRP A 131 -7.96 -5.72 -0.64
C TRP A 131 -9.14 -6.17 0.23
N LYS A 132 -10.29 -6.49 -0.39
CA LYS A 132 -11.47 -7.02 0.33
C LYS A 132 -11.16 -8.32 1.05
N ALA A 133 -10.39 -9.20 0.45
CA ALA A 133 -10.04 -10.48 1.06
C ALA A 133 -9.25 -10.33 2.37
N ILE A 134 -8.54 -9.21 2.55
CA ILE A 134 -7.78 -8.92 3.77
C ILE A 134 -8.71 -8.60 4.96
N GLN A 135 -9.98 -8.28 4.75
CA GLN A 135 -10.95 -8.05 5.83
C GLN A 135 -11.10 -9.26 6.78
N ARG A 136 -10.75 -10.47 6.34
CA ARG A 136 -10.72 -11.65 7.23
C ARG A 136 -9.85 -11.44 8.47
N HIS A 137 -8.76 -10.69 8.36
CA HIS A 137 -7.90 -10.36 9.51
C HIS A 137 -8.60 -9.42 10.50
N VAL A 138 -9.43 -8.49 10.02
CA VAL A 138 -10.27 -7.64 10.88
C VAL A 138 -11.23 -8.51 11.68
N ALA A 139 -11.94 -9.42 11.03
CA ALA A 139 -12.88 -10.33 11.68
C ALA A 139 -12.20 -11.21 12.75
N GLN A 140 -11.00 -11.73 12.44
CA GLN A 140 -10.23 -12.55 13.39
C GLN A 140 -9.77 -11.75 14.61
N ILE A 141 -9.34 -10.52 14.44
CA ILE A 141 -8.96 -9.65 15.56
C ILE A 141 -10.18 -9.35 16.43
N LYS A 142 -11.30 -8.95 15.84
CA LYS A 142 -12.53 -8.66 16.58
C LYS A 142 -13.05 -9.86 17.37
N LYS A 143 -12.90 -11.06 16.82
CA LYS A 143 -13.32 -12.30 17.48
C LYS A 143 -12.44 -12.70 18.65
N ASN A 144 -11.13 -12.46 18.57
CA ASN A 144 -10.13 -13.04 19.49
C ASN A 144 -9.47 -12.01 20.41
N CYS A 145 -9.66 -10.72 20.19
CA CYS A 145 -9.02 -9.66 20.96
C CYS A 145 -10.05 -8.74 21.61
N LYS A 146 -9.68 -8.18 22.76
CA LYS A 146 -10.43 -7.06 23.32
C LYS A 146 -10.21 -5.84 22.42
N LYS A 147 -11.25 -5.01 22.33
CA LYS A 147 -11.20 -3.79 21.50
C LYS A 147 -10.03 -2.90 21.92
N LYS A 148 -9.25 -2.50 20.92
CA LYS A 148 -8.05 -1.64 21.10
C LYS A 148 -6.93 -2.24 21.93
N ASP A 149 -6.91 -3.54 22.12
CA ASP A 149 -5.75 -4.21 22.72
C ASP A 149 -4.67 -4.40 21.66
N MET A 150 -3.74 -3.46 21.58
CA MET A 150 -2.66 -3.44 20.57
C MET A 150 -1.61 -4.54 20.81
N THR A 151 -1.62 -5.20 21.96
CA THR A 151 -0.73 -6.34 22.26
C THR A 151 -1.28 -7.65 21.72
N CYS A 152 -2.58 -7.69 21.41
CA CYS A 152 -3.24 -8.85 20.86
C CYS A 152 -3.11 -8.88 19.33
N ARG A 153 -2.52 -9.97 18.82
CA ARG A 153 -2.31 -10.20 17.37
C ARG A 153 -1.59 -9.07 16.63
N PRO A 154 -0.45 -8.58 17.12
CA PRO A 154 0.22 -7.42 16.53
C PRO A 154 0.70 -7.67 15.09
N ARG A 155 1.05 -8.92 14.74
CA ARG A 155 1.43 -9.27 13.37
C ARG A 155 0.25 -9.10 12.40
N GLN A 156 -0.94 -9.58 12.75
CA GLN A 156 -2.14 -9.39 11.92
C GLN A 156 -2.52 -7.91 11.82
N ARG A 157 -2.38 -7.15 12.91
CA ARG A 157 -2.60 -5.70 12.90
C ARG A 157 -1.64 -5.00 11.94
N GLN A 158 -0.37 -5.42 11.91
CA GLN A 158 0.60 -4.86 10.97
C GLN A 158 0.24 -5.20 9.52
N VAL A 159 -0.19 -6.42 9.22
CA VAL A 159 -0.70 -6.80 7.89
C VAL A 159 -1.82 -5.85 7.44
N LEU A 160 -2.77 -5.55 8.32
CA LEU A 160 -3.86 -4.63 8.01
C LEU A 160 -3.36 -3.23 7.65
N LEU A 161 -2.37 -2.71 8.35
CA LEU A 161 -1.77 -1.41 8.00
C LEU A 161 -1.15 -1.41 6.60
N HIS A 162 -0.57 -2.54 6.18
CA HIS A 162 -0.02 -2.70 4.83
C HIS A 162 -1.08 -2.66 3.72
N TRP A 163 -2.36 -2.81 4.08
CA TRP A 163 -3.50 -2.84 3.18
C TRP A 163 -4.50 -1.71 3.41
N ALA A 164 -4.05 -0.62 3.99
CA ALA A 164 -4.86 0.58 4.25
C ALA A 164 -6.06 0.36 5.19
N TYR A 165 -6.03 -0.65 6.05
CA TYR A 165 -6.95 -0.79 7.18
C TYR A 165 -6.33 -0.22 8.44
N ASP A 166 -7.06 0.58 9.19
CA ASP A 166 -6.53 1.17 10.43
C ASP A 166 -6.75 0.23 11.62
N ALA A 167 -5.82 -0.69 11.81
CA ALA A 167 -5.85 -1.67 12.89
C ALA A 167 -5.74 -1.09 14.31
N ARG A 168 -5.50 0.22 14.43
CA ARG A 168 -5.47 0.92 15.73
C ARG A 168 -6.87 1.18 16.29
N LYS A 169 -7.90 1.04 15.45
CA LYS A 169 -9.30 1.32 15.82
C LYS A 169 -10.07 0.11 16.35
N ILE A 170 -9.52 -1.09 16.20
CA ILE A 170 -10.19 -2.35 16.53
C ILE A 170 -9.50 -3.12 17.65
#